data_10f721b778ae75d50f1634ea83ddd43a
#
_entry.id   10f721b778ae75d50f1634ea83ddd43a
#
_cell.length_a   1.000
_cell.length_b   1.000
_cell.length_c   1.000
_cell.angle_alpha   90.00
_cell.angle_beta   90.00
_cell.angle_gamma   90.00
#
_symmetry.space_group_name_H-M   'P 1'
#
loop_
_entity.id
_entity.type
_entity.pdbx_description
1 polymer ?
#
loop_
_entity_poly.entity_id
_entity_poly.type
_entity_poly.pdbx_seq_one_letter_code
_entity_poly.pdbx_strand_id
1 'polypeptide(L)'
;PKVDITLDDVRAASGANTQLRDPLKASVHPGETNLADQTDVAVTAYNNNRALIRDRRSIKLLPGETTLKFMDVAAQIQPETVSLLSRSHPGELLILEQNYEYDLLSPESLMNKYVGRDVRLINKSTDYSFYEEKARLLSNNDGPVYEINGDIYLGHPGSVVLPELPEALIAKPSLIWLLDNQGTDHDVEVTYLTGGISWKADYVVTLSEDEKSLDLEGWVTLTNESGASYNHAALKLVAGE
;
A
#
# COMPACT_ATOMS: atom_id res chain seq x y z
N PRO A 1 -28.86 -14.74 -7.06
CA PRO A 1 -28.80 -14.54 -5.62
C PRO A 1 -27.40 -14.12 -5.25
N LYS A 2 -27.25 -12.95 -4.63
CA LYS A 2 -25.97 -12.52 -4.07
C LYS A 2 -25.72 -13.33 -2.80
N VAL A 3 -24.53 -13.97 -2.71
CA VAL A 3 -24.08 -14.61 -1.49
C VAL A 3 -23.09 -13.66 -0.86
N ASP A 4 -23.45 -13.08 0.27
CA ASP A 4 -22.54 -12.26 1.09
C ASP A 4 -21.86 -13.20 2.10
N ILE A 5 -20.56 -13.42 1.97
CA ILE A 5 -19.74 -14.23 2.89
C ILE A 5 -18.90 -13.26 3.74
N THR A 6 -19.01 -13.36 5.06
CA THR A 6 -18.23 -12.54 6.00
C THR A 6 -16.93 -13.26 6.38
N LEU A 7 -15.97 -12.51 6.95
CA LEU A 7 -14.71 -13.09 7.43
C LEU A 7 -14.92 -14.13 8.53
N ASP A 8 -16.00 -14.00 9.32
CA ASP A 8 -16.35 -14.95 10.37
C ASP A 8 -16.82 -16.28 9.77
N ASP A 9 -17.53 -16.26 8.63
CA ASP A 9 -17.90 -17.45 7.88
C ASP A 9 -16.68 -18.20 7.35
N VAL A 10 -15.65 -17.45 6.88
CA VAL A 10 -14.39 -18.02 6.39
C VAL A 10 -13.53 -18.56 7.56
N ARG A 11 -13.55 -17.91 8.74
CA ARG A 11 -12.83 -18.37 9.94
C ARG A 11 -13.39 -19.66 10.53
N ALA A 12 -14.69 -19.87 10.44
CA ALA A 12 -15.30 -21.12 10.89
C ALA A 12 -14.85 -22.34 10.07
N ALA A 13 -14.40 -22.12 8.82
CA ALA A 13 -13.93 -23.17 7.91
C ALA A 13 -12.41 -23.40 7.94
N SER A 14 -11.60 -22.41 8.36
CA SER A 14 -10.14 -22.55 8.44
C SER A 14 -9.68 -22.47 9.89
N GLY A 15 -9.16 -23.52 10.46
CA GLY A 15 -8.54 -23.53 11.80
C GLY A 15 -7.47 -22.44 11.92
N ALA A 16 -7.81 -21.37 12.65
CA ALA A 16 -7.07 -20.13 12.66
C ALA A 16 -5.65 -20.26 13.22
N ASN A 17 -4.66 -19.88 12.41
CA ASN A 17 -3.30 -19.62 12.87
C ASN A 17 -3.22 -18.14 13.27
N THR A 18 -3.33 -17.87 14.59
CA THR A 18 -3.20 -16.51 15.15
C THR A 18 -1.71 -16.14 15.22
N GLN A 19 -1.19 -15.46 14.22
CA GLN A 19 0.13 -14.82 14.34
C GLN A 19 -0.01 -13.53 15.17
N LEU A 20 0.82 -13.43 16.20
CA LEU A 20 0.96 -12.24 17.05
C LEU A 20 1.36 -11.02 16.23
N ARG A 21 0.64 -9.92 16.39
CA ARG A 21 0.97 -8.62 15.83
C ARG A 21 2.29 -8.11 16.41
N ASP A 22 3.21 -7.67 15.55
CA ASP A 22 4.18 -6.66 15.94
C ASP A 22 3.40 -5.36 16.24
N PRO A 23 3.55 -4.77 17.43
CA PRO A 23 2.85 -3.53 17.74
C PRO A 23 3.44 -2.39 16.89
N LEU A 24 2.75 -2.05 15.79
CA LEU A 24 2.98 -0.80 15.08
C LEU A 24 2.80 0.33 16.11
N LYS A 25 3.75 1.26 16.18
CA LYS A 25 3.59 2.44 17.02
C LYS A 25 2.58 3.37 16.35
N ALA A 26 1.58 3.81 17.13
CA ALA A 26 0.65 4.85 16.69
C ALA A 26 1.40 6.11 16.24
N SER A 27 0.84 6.83 15.30
CA SER A 27 1.40 8.10 14.84
C SER A 27 1.48 9.09 16.00
N VAL A 28 2.65 9.68 16.21
CA VAL A 28 2.91 10.63 17.30
C VAL A 28 2.76 12.07 16.80
N HIS A 29 2.77 12.28 15.49
CA HIS A 29 2.74 13.62 14.88
C HIS A 29 1.34 13.98 14.42
N PRO A 30 0.81 15.15 14.85
CA PRO A 30 -0.43 15.67 14.27
C PRO A 30 -0.31 15.80 12.75
N GLY A 31 -1.35 15.37 12.03
CA GLY A 31 -1.36 15.38 10.56
C GLY A 31 -0.73 14.18 9.89
N GLU A 32 -0.23 13.16 10.62
CA GLU A 32 0.20 11.89 10.05
C GLU A 32 -0.60 10.73 10.65
N THR A 33 -0.91 9.71 9.84
CA THR A 33 -1.58 8.49 10.30
C THR A 33 -1.08 7.26 9.54
N ASN A 34 -1.01 6.15 10.24
CA ASN A 34 -0.57 4.85 9.75
C ASN A 34 -1.52 3.72 10.22
N LEU A 35 -1.20 2.45 9.90
CA LEU A 35 -2.04 1.31 10.29
C LEU A 35 -2.21 1.11 11.81
N ALA A 36 -1.37 1.72 12.65
CA ALA A 36 -1.54 1.62 14.11
C ALA A 36 -2.72 2.46 14.62
N ASP A 37 -3.11 3.50 13.87
CA ASP A 37 -4.24 4.36 14.17
C ASP A 37 -5.56 3.78 13.62
N GLN A 38 -5.49 2.65 12.89
CA GLN A 38 -6.65 2.02 12.26
C GLN A 38 -7.57 1.39 13.30
N THR A 39 -8.82 1.82 13.31
CA THR A 39 -9.85 1.33 14.23
C THR A 39 -10.77 0.28 13.59
N ASP A 40 -10.97 0.36 12.27
CA ASP A 40 -11.79 -0.58 11.51
C ASP A 40 -11.36 -0.59 10.04
N VAL A 41 -11.47 -1.74 9.37
CA VAL A 41 -11.25 -1.86 7.93
C VAL A 41 -12.20 -2.86 7.30
N ALA A 42 -12.75 -2.51 6.15
CA ALA A 42 -13.59 -3.41 5.35
C ALA A 42 -13.10 -3.47 3.91
N VAL A 43 -13.12 -4.67 3.36
CA VAL A 43 -12.74 -4.96 1.96
C VAL A 43 -13.93 -5.60 1.26
N THR A 44 -14.42 -4.94 0.21
CA THR A 44 -15.37 -5.56 -0.71
C THR A 44 -14.62 -5.95 -1.97
N ALA A 45 -14.32 -7.24 -2.13
CA ALA A 45 -13.58 -7.75 -3.28
C ALA A 45 -14.54 -8.17 -4.39
N TYR A 46 -14.27 -7.68 -5.60
CA TYR A 46 -14.97 -8.07 -6.83
C TYR A 46 -14.14 -9.12 -7.57
N ASN A 47 -14.79 -9.92 -8.43
CA ASN A 47 -14.12 -10.97 -9.19
C ASN A 47 -13.28 -10.48 -10.37
N ASN A 48 -13.25 -9.16 -10.64
CA ASN A 48 -12.58 -8.54 -11.78
C ASN A 48 -11.29 -7.77 -11.38
N ASN A 49 -10.53 -8.30 -10.43
CA ASN A 49 -9.28 -7.70 -9.95
C ASN A 49 -9.46 -6.28 -9.37
N ARG A 50 -10.55 -6.05 -8.65
CA ARG A 50 -10.90 -4.76 -8.04
C ARG A 50 -11.45 -4.95 -6.64
N ALA A 51 -11.19 -4.02 -5.74
CA ALA A 51 -11.81 -3.99 -4.43
C ALA A 51 -12.15 -2.57 -4.00
N LEU A 52 -13.24 -2.42 -3.25
CA LEU A 52 -13.57 -1.23 -2.49
C LEU A 52 -13.01 -1.40 -1.07
N ILE A 53 -12.16 -0.47 -0.69
CA ILE A 53 -11.59 -0.40 0.67
C ILE A 53 -12.33 0.68 1.43
N ARG A 54 -12.62 0.40 2.70
CA ARG A 54 -13.09 1.37 3.68
C ARG A 54 -12.21 1.25 4.91
N ASP A 55 -11.39 2.27 5.14
CA ASP A 55 -10.39 2.33 6.21
C ASP A 55 -10.79 3.44 7.20
N ARG A 56 -10.95 3.08 8.47
CA ARG A 56 -11.27 4.02 9.54
C ARG A 56 -10.10 4.17 10.48
N ARG A 57 -9.79 5.43 10.79
CA ARG A 57 -8.70 5.75 11.73
C ARG A 57 -9.12 6.85 12.69
N SER A 58 -8.58 6.76 13.91
CA SER A 58 -8.63 7.86 14.87
C SER A 58 -7.39 8.72 14.69
N ILE A 59 -7.58 9.99 14.35
CA ILE A 59 -6.50 10.91 13.99
C ILE A 59 -6.56 12.20 14.81
N LYS A 60 -5.39 12.86 14.93
CA LYS A 60 -5.27 14.18 15.53
C LYS A 60 -4.83 15.19 14.48
N LEU A 61 -5.57 16.28 14.37
CA LEU A 61 -5.27 17.38 13.46
C LEU A 61 -5.15 18.69 14.22
N LEU A 62 -4.36 19.61 13.69
CA LEU A 62 -4.32 20.98 14.19
C LEU A 62 -5.52 21.76 13.63
N PRO A 63 -6.14 22.69 14.41
CA PRO A 63 -7.18 23.56 13.90
C PRO A 63 -6.66 24.49 12.80
N GLY A 64 -7.55 24.87 11.88
CA GLY A 64 -7.22 25.70 10.72
C GLY A 64 -6.70 24.91 9.55
N GLU A 65 -5.94 25.57 8.68
CA GLU A 65 -5.32 24.92 7.52
C GLU A 65 -4.23 23.94 7.98
N THR A 66 -4.39 22.66 7.63
CA THR A 66 -3.51 21.59 8.08
C THR A 66 -3.37 20.50 7.02
N THR A 67 -2.22 19.84 7.00
CA THR A 67 -1.97 18.72 6.10
C THR A 67 -2.24 17.40 6.82
N LEU A 68 -2.97 16.50 6.18
CA LEU A 68 -3.12 15.10 6.60
C LEU A 68 -2.38 14.18 5.64
N LYS A 69 -1.39 13.44 6.16
CA LYS A 69 -0.70 12.34 5.47
C LYS A 69 -1.23 11.00 5.96
N PHE A 70 -1.97 10.31 5.10
CA PHE A 70 -2.59 9.01 5.38
C PHE A 70 -1.77 7.91 4.69
N MET A 71 -0.91 7.27 5.46
CA MET A 71 0.05 6.28 4.97
C MET A 71 -0.54 4.87 4.91
N ASP A 72 0.21 3.94 4.29
CA ASP A 72 -0.13 2.52 4.21
C ASP A 72 -1.40 2.22 3.39
N VAL A 73 -1.68 3.01 2.37
CA VAL A 73 -2.75 2.72 1.42
C VAL A 73 -2.30 1.76 0.31
N ALA A 74 -3.22 1.26 -0.49
CA ALA A 74 -2.89 0.37 -1.60
C ALA A 74 -2.03 1.07 -2.67
N ALA A 75 -1.05 0.36 -3.22
CA ALA A 75 -0.20 0.87 -4.31
C ALA A 75 -0.95 0.97 -5.65
N GLN A 76 -2.03 0.19 -5.82
CA GLN A 76 -2.87 0.19 -7.02
C GLN A 76 -4.20 0.93 -6.83
N ILE A 77 -4.20 1.93 -5.94
CA ILE A 77 -5.37 2.80 -5.69
C ILE A 77 -5.76 3.56 -6.96
N GLN A 78 -7.07 3.82 -7.11
CA GLN A 78 -7.63 4.73 -8.12
C GLN A 78 -7.89 6.08 -7.43
N PRO A 79 -6.99 7.08 -7.58
CA PRO A 79 -7.03 8.31 -6.79
C PRO A 79 -8.33 9.11 -6.94
N GLU A 80 -8.96 9.02 -8.12
CA GLU A 80 -10.24 9.69 -8.43
C GLU A 80 -11.43 9.13 -7.65
N THR A 81 -11.27 7.95 -7.04
CA THR A 81 -12.34 7.30 -6.26
C THR A 81 -12.21 7.55 -4.77
N VAL A 82 -11.15 8.24 -4.36
CA VAL A 82 -10.87 8.48 -2.94
C VAL A 82 -11.87 9.46 -2.33
N SER A 83 -12.39 9.10 -1.16
CA SER A 83 -13.27 9.95 -0.36
C SER A 83 -12.77 9.94 1.09
N LEU A 84 -12.73 11.11 1.72
CA LEU A 84 -12.41 11.31 3.13
C LEU A 84 -13.62 11.94 3.83
N LEU A 85 -14.03 11.34 4.95
CA LEU A 85 -15.13 11.84 5.77
C LEU A 85 -14.74 11.80 7.25
N SER A 86 -15.05 12.86 8.00
CA SER A 86 -15.07 12.79 9.46
C SER A 86 -16.38 12.17 9.93
N ARG A 87 -16.31 11.08 10.67
CA ARG A 87 -17.46 10.37 11.24
C ARG A 87 -17.88 10.95 12.58
N SER A 88 -16.90 11.41 13.37
CA SER A 88 -17.15 12.02 14.69
C SER A 88 -17.68 13.43 14.59
N HIS A 89 -17.20 14.22 13.61
CA HIS A 89 -17.52 15.63 13.44
C HIS A 89 -17.83 15.97 11.96
N PRO A 90 -19.01 15.57 11.46
CA PRO A 90 -19.42 15.83 10.08
C PRO A 90 -19.48 17.35 9.81
N GLY A 91 -18.80 17.79 8.76
CA GLY A 91 -18.77 19.20 8.34
C GLY A 91 -17.64 20.05 8.96
N GLU A 92 -16.90 19.54 9.94
CA GLU A 92 -15.76 20.26 10.54
C GLU A 92 -14.44 20.02 9.79
N LEU A 93 -14.45 19.17 8.77
CA LEU A 93 -13.29 18.83 7.96
C LEU A 93 -13.59 19.12 6.49
N LEU A 94 -13.04 20.22 5.97
CA LEU A 94 -13.19 20.62 4.58
C LEU A 94 -11.93 20.28 3.79
N ILE A 95 -12.07 19.54 2.67
CA ILE A 95 -10.97 19.21 1.79
C ILE A 95 -10.70 20.40 0.86
N LEU A 96 -9.49 20.97 0.94
CA LEU A 96 -9.03 22.05 0.07
C LEU A 96 -8.27 21.47 -1.13
N GLU A 97 -7.43 20.45 -0.89
CA GLU A 97 -6.62 19.80 -1.91
C GLU A 97 -6.45 18.31 -1.58
N GLN A 98 -6.35 17.45 -2.62
CA GLN A 98 -6.08 16.01 -2.48
C GLN A 98 -5.01 15.59 -3.46
N ASN A 99 -3.97 14.94 -2.93
CA ASN A 99 -2.86 14.40 -3.69
C ASN A 99 -2.63 12.92 -3.34
N TYR A 100 -2.14 12.16 -4.31
CA TYR A 100 -1.68 10.80 -4.10
C TYR A 100 -0.18 10.72 -4.37
N GLU A 101 0.59 10.40 -3.33
CA GLU A 101 2.03 10.15 -3.45
C GLU A 101 2.30 8.65 -3.60
N TYR A 102 2.87 8.27 -4.73
CA TYR A 102 3.20 6.89 -5.08
C TYR A 102 4.67 6.71 -5.50
N ASP A 103 5.49 7.76 -5.42
CA ASP A 103 6.92 7.71 -5.77
C ASP A 103 7.68 6.88 -4.71
N LEU A 104 7.46 5.56 -4.79
CA LEU A 104 7.93 4.61 -3.79
C LEU A 104 9.45 4.48 -3.80
N LEU A 105 10.00 4.35 -2.60
CA LEU A 105 11.41 4.04 -2.40
C LEU A 105 11.73 2.66 -2.98
N SER A 106 12.42 2.67 -4.12
CA SER A 106 12.94 1.47 -4.78
C SER A 106 14.34 1.74 -5.31
N PRO A 107 15.16 0.73 -5.58
CA PRO A 107 16.46 0.94 -6.21
C PRO A 107 16.35 1.70 -7.54
N GLU A 108 15.35 1.41 -8.34
CA GLU A 108 15.08 2.08 -9.61
C GLU A 108 14.69 3.55 -9.41
N SER A 109 13.72 3.84 -8.52
CA SER A 109 13.30 5.21 -8.21
C SER A 109 14.46 6.04 -7.65
N LEU A 110 15.28 5.45 -6.77
CA LEU A 110 16.49 6.08 -6.24
C LEU A 110 17.45 6.43 -7.36
N MET A 111 17.77 5.49 -8.23
CA MET A 111 18.68 5.72 -9.36
C MET A 111 18.14 6.82 -10.29
N ASN A 112 16.83 6.81 -10.60
CA ASN A 112 16.21 7.85 -11.45
C ASN A 112 16.33 9.25 -10.84
N LYS A 113 16.17 9.42 -9.53
CA LYS A 113 16.34 10.70 -8.83
C LYS A 113 17.80 11.17 -8.78
N TYR A 114 18.74 10.24 -8.95
CA TYR A 114 20.18 10.53 -8.97
C TYR A 114 20.76 10.78 -10.36
N VAL A 115 19.98 10.68 -11.42
CA VAL A 115 20.45 11.06 -12.77
C VAL A 115 20.94 12.51 -12.78
N GLY A 116 22.16 12.71 -13.26
CA GLY A 116 22.89 13.98 -13.27
C GLY A 116 23.62 14.32 -11.95
N ARG A 117 23.55 13.46 -10.92
CA ARG A 117 24.22 13.66 -9.63
C ARG A 117 25.40 12.71 -9.43
N ASP A 118 26.25 13.05 -8.44
CA ASP A 118 27.36 12.22 -8.04
C ASP A 118 26.91 11.07 -7.14
N VAL A 119 27.49 9.90 -7.40
CA VAL A 119 27.28 8.66 -6.64
C VAL A 119 28.62 8.05 -6.30
N ARG A 120 28.66 7.09 -5.38
CA ARG A 120 29.86 6.31 -5.06
C ARG A 120 29.67 4.87 -5.54
N LEU A 121 30.70 4.30 -6.14
CA LEU A 121 30.72 2.91 -6.58
C LEU A 121 31.72 2.16 -5.69
N ILE A 122 31.24 1.10 -5.01
CA ILE A 122 32.08 0.24 -4.18
C ILE A 122 32.37 -1.03 -4.94
N ASN A 123 33.64 -1.25 -5.22
CA ASN A 123 34.16 -2.41 -5.91
C ASN A 123 34.92 -3.32 -4.96
N LYS A 124 34.88 -4.62 -5.23
CA LYS A 124 35.71 -5.62 -4.55
C LYS A 124 36.93 -5.94 -5.40
N SER A 125 38.11 -5.76 -4.84
CA SER A 125 39.35 -6.16 -5.49
C SER A 125 39.58 -7.68 -5.39
N THR A 126 40.51 -8.19 -6.16
CA THR A 126 40.93 -9.61 -6.18
C THR A 126 41.54 -10.09 -4.86
N ASP A 127 42.08 -9.19 -4.07
CA ASP A 127 42.63 -9.44 -2.71
C ASP A 127 41.60 -9.33 -1.58
N TYR A 128 40.29 -9.26 -1.92
CA TYR A 128 39.17 -9.06 -1.01
C TYR A 128 39.10 -7.68 -0.34
N SER A 129 39.93 -6.73 -0.71
CA SER A 129 39.79 -5.34 -0.30
C SER A 129 38.66 -4.65 -1.07
N PHE A 130 38.06 -3.62 -0.47
CA PHE A 130 37.07 -2.78 -1.12
C PHE A 130 37.70 -1.44 -1.46
N TYR A 131 37.45 -0.96 -2.65
CA TYR A 131 37.79 0.40 -3.05
C TYR A 131 36.56 1.16 -3.51
N GLU A 132 36.57 2.45 -3.25
CA GLU A 132 35.48 3.37 -3.59
C GLU A 132 35.91 4.26 -4.75
N GLU A 133 35.01 4.46 -5.70
CA GLU A 133 35.20 5.29 -6.86
C GLU A 133 34.06 6.30 -6.98
N LYS A 134 34.36 7.56 -7.25
CA LYS A 134 33.35 8.58 -7.53
C LYS A 134 32.92 8.50 -8.95
N ALA A 135 31.62 8.53 -9.18
CA ALA A 135 31.01 8.52 -10.50
C ALA A 135 29.85 9.51 -10.56
N ARG A 136 29.55 10.00 -11.76
CA ARG A 136 28.34 10.73 -12.02
C ARG A 136 27.36 9.82 -12.77
N LEU A 137 26.15 9.69 -12.26
CA LEU A 137 25.10 8.93 -12.96
C LEU A 137 24.52 9.78 -14.09
N LEU A 138 24.77 9.39 -15.34
CA LEU A 138 24.30 10.14 -16.53
C LEU A 138 22.91 9.75 -16.95
N SER A 139 22.55 8.47 -16.82
CA SER A 139 21.25 7.93 -17.24
C SER A 139 20.94 6.65 -16.45
N ASN A 140 19.66 6.31 -16.34
CA ASN A 140 19.18 5.02 -15.82
C ASN A 140 18.09 4.42 -16.74
N ASN A 141 18.04 4.81 -18.01
CA ASN A 141 17.14 4.21 -19.00
C ASN A 141 17.77 2.92 -19.53
N ASP A 142 17.07 1.78 -19.39
CA ASP A 142 17.56 0.45 -19.76
C ASP A 142 18.90 0.05 -19.08
N GLY A 143 19.14 0.57 -17.87
CA GLY A 143 20.34 0.36 -17.09
C GLY A 143 21.15 1.62 -16.85
N PRO A 144 22.02 1.62 -15.85
CA PRO A 144 22.77 2.79 -15.44
C PRO A 144 23.94 3.08 -16.39
N VAL A 145 24.13 4.37 -16.71
CA VAL A 145 25.28 4.90 -17.44
C VAL A 145 26.03 5.86 -16.54
N TYR A 146 27.33 5.67 -16.37
CA TYR A 146 28.15 6.46 -15.48
C TYR A 146 29.26 7.20 -16.24
N GLU A 147 29.64 8.36 -15.74
CA GLU A 147 30.90 9.02 -16.04
C GLU A 147 31.87 8.80 -14.87
N ILE A 148 33.04 8.22 -15.16
CA ILE A 148 34.10 7.95 -14.20
C ILE A 148 35.41 8.48 -14.80
N ASN A 149 36.04 9.45 -14.17
CA ASN A 149 37.29 10.06 -14.61
C ASN A 149 37.26 10.62 -16.06
N GLY A 150 36.08 10.99 -16.56
CA GLY A 150 35.86 11.51 -17.92
C GLY A 150 35.49 10.43 -18.94
N ASP A 151 35.55 9.16 -18.61
CA ASP A 151 35.13 8.05 -19.46
C ASP A 151 33.67 7.64 -19.19
N ILE A 152 32.99 7.13 -20.21
CA ILE A 152 31.58 6.68 -20.13
C ILE A 152 31.54 5.15 -19.96
N TYR A 153 30.87 4.72 -18.90
CA TYR A 153 30.67 3.30 -18.56
C TYR A 153 29.21 2.91 -18.75
N LEU A 154 28.96 1.88 -19.51
CA LEU A 154 27.66 1.25 -19.69
C LEU A 154 27.45 0.16 -18.65
N GLY A 155 26.85 0.53 -17.51
CA GLY A 155 26.79 -0.33 -16.34
C GLY A 155 28.07 -0.32 -15.52
N HIS A 156 28.04 -0.93 -14.34
CA HIS A 156 29.20 -1.09 -13.47
C HIS A 156 29.01 -2.28 -12.54
N PRO A 157 30.02 -3.14 -12.29
CA PRO A 157 29.89 -4.33 -11.46
C PRO A 157 29.85 -4.04 -9.95
N GLY A 158 30.22 -2.84 -9.53
CA GLY A 158 30.24 -2.43 -8.13
C GLY A 158 28.85 -2.08 -7.58
N SER A 159 28.74 -2.08 -6.26
CA SER A 159 27.55 -1.59 -5.57
C SER A 159 27.48 -0.07 -5.62
N VAL A 160 26.31 0.46 -5.99
CA VAL A 160 26.06 1.90 -5.98
C VAL A 160 25.71 2.34 -4.57
N VAL A 161 26.36 3.39 -4.09
CA VAL A 161 26.09 4.03 -2.80
C VAL A 161 25.66 5.47 -3.05
N LEU A 162 24.48 5.80 -2.60
CA LEU A 162 23.91 7.13 -2.70
C LEU A 162 24.22 7.91 -1.42
N PRO A 163 24.65 9.18 -1.49
CA PRO A 163 25.05 9.97 -0.33
C PRO A 163 23.90 10.30 0.63
N GLU A 164 22.70 10.45 0.12
CA GLU A 164 21.51 10.84 0.88
C GLU A 164 20.23 10.23 0.30
N LEU A 165 19.16 10.22 1.11
CA LEU A 165 17.82 9.84 0.62
C LEU A 165 17.14 11.10 0.04
N PRO A 166 16.68 11.08 -1.23
CA PRO A 166 15.88 12.17 -1.79
C PRO A 166 14.59 12.38 -0.99
N GLU A 167 14.27 13.62 -0.63
CA GLU A 167 13.10 13.96 0.18
C GLU A 167 11.76 13.57 -0.48
N ALA A 168 11.73 13.48 -1.81
CA ALA A 168 10.51 13.16 -2.56
C ALA A 168 10.15 11.67 -2.61
N LEU A 169 11.02 10.77 -2.09
CA LEU A 169 10.72 9.33 -2.08
C LEU A 169 10.09 8.91 -0.77
N ILE A 170 8.99 8.19 -0.86
CA ILE A 170 8.24 7.70 0.28
C ILE A 170 8.39 6.18 0.43
N ALA A 171 8.46 5.71 1.67
CA ALA A 171 8.59 4.28 1.95
C ALA A 171 7.30 3.50 1.62
N LYS A 172 6.14 4.16 1.65
CA LYS A 172 4.82 3.55 1.45
C LYS A 172 3.88 4.53 0.75
N PRO A 173 2.95 4.01 -0.11
CA PRO A 173 1.96 4.85 -0.75
C PRO A 173 1.17 5.66 0.28
N SER A 174 0.94 6.93 0.00
CA SER A 174 0.27 7.84 0.92
C SER A 174 -0.72 8.74 0.18
N LEU A 175 -1.86 8.99 0.82
CA LEU A 175 -2.78 10.04 0.43
C LEU A 175 -2.46 11.29 1.24
N ILE A 176 -2.42 12.44 0.59
CA ILE A 176 -2.13 13.71 1.23
C ILE A 176 -3.28 14.66 0.95
N TRP A 177 -3.83 15.23 2.01
CA TRP A 177 -4.84 16.26 1.93
C TRP A 177 -4.35 17.56 2.57
N LEU A 178 -4.66 18.66 1.93
CA LEU A 178 -4.73 19.97 2.58
C LEU A 178 -6.18 20.16 3.04
N LEU A 179 -6.35 20.39 4.33
CA LEU A 179 -7.65 20.46 4.99
C LEU A 179 -7.83 21.81 5.69
N ASP A 180 -9.06 22.34 5.73
CA ASP A 180 -9.48 23.32 6.70
C ASP A 180 -10.25 22.58 7.82
N ASN A 181 -9.68 22.59 9.01
CA ASN A 181 -10.10 21.81 10.16
C ASN A 181 -10.59 22.68 11.31
N GLN A 182 -11.79 22.42 11.81
CA GLN A 182 -12.38 23.15 12.94
C GLN A 182 -12.25 22.41 14.29
N GLY A 183 -11.86 21.11 14.26
CA GLY A 183 -11.72 20.26 15.43
C GLY A 183 -10.26 19.91 15.78
N THR A 184 -10.06 18.96 16.68
CA THR A 184 -8.72 18.44 17.04
C THR A 184 -8.60 16.94 16.84
N ASP A 185 -9.61 16.18 17.26
CA ASP A 185 -9.61 14.71 17.18
C ASP A 185 -10.74 14.27 16.23
N HIS A 186 -10.43 13.43 15.26
CA HIS A 186 -11.40 12.93 14.30
C HIS A 186 -11.33 11.42 14.17
N ASP A 187 -12.49 10.76 14.15
CA ASP A 187 -12.63 9.44 13.55
C ASP A 187 -12.94 9.64 12.07
N VAL A 188 -11.95 9.39 11.24
CA VAL A 188 -12.09 9.52 9.79
C VAL A 188 -12.34 8.20 9.12
N GLU A 189 -13.10 8.24 8.04
CA GLU A 189 -13.31 7.12 7.12
C GLU A 189 -12.79 7.52 5.74
N VAL A 190 -11.84 6.76 5.24
CA VAL A 190 -11.33 6.87 3.88
C VAL A 190 -11.86 5.69 3.08
N THR A 191 -12.48 5.98 1.94
CA THR A 191 -12.92 4.95 0.99
C THR A 191 -12.24 5.14 -0.35
N TYR A 192 -11.86 4.04 -1.00
CA TYR A 192 -11.26 4.07 -2.34
C TYR A 192 -11.37 2.73 -3.05
N LEU A 193 -11.32 2.75 -4.38
CA LEU A 193 -11.13 1.57 -5.19
C LEU A 193 -9.64 1.30 -5.41
N THR A 194 -9.27 0.01 -5.42
CA THR A 194 -7.92 -0.45 -5.75
C THR A 194 -7.97 -1.64 -6.68
N GLY A 195 -6.94 -1.79 -7.52
CA GLY A 195 -6.63 -3.04 -8.18
C GLY A 195 -5.86 -4.01 -7.27
N GLY A 196 -5.47 -5.16 -7.82
CA GLY A 196 -4.62 -6.14 -7.13
C GLY A 196 -5.35 -7.01 -6.10
N ILE A 197 -6.69 -6.97 -6.03
CA ILE A 197 -7.47 -7.88 -5.19
C ILE A 197 -8.48 -8.62 -6.05
N SER A 198 -8.40 -9.93 -6.03
CA SER A 198 -9.32 -10.81 -6.75
C SER A 198 -9.68 -12.02 -5.91
N TRP A 199 -10.77 -12.65 -6.25
CA TRP A 199 -11.19 -13.89 -5.62
C TRP A 199 -11.83 -14.84 -6.62
N LYS A 200 -11.79 -16.14 -6.29
CA LYS A 200 -12.51 -17.21 -6.97
C LYS A 200 -13.09 -18.18 -5.97
N ALA A 201 -14.16 -18.82 -6.34
CA ALA A 201 -14.74 -19.91 -5.59
C ALA A 201 -14.72 -21.19 -6.43
N ASP A 202 -14.28 -22.29 -5.82
CA ASP A 202 -14.29 -23.62 -6.38
C ASP A 202 -15.28 -24.47 -5.57
N TYR A 203 -16.10 -25.28 -6.23
CA TYR A 203 -17.15 -26.07 -5.60
C TYR A 203 -17.04 -27.53 -5.97
N VAL A 204 -17.30 -28.41 -5.00
CA VAL A 204 -17.50 -29.85 -5.22
C VAL A 204 -18.94 -30.19 -4.88
N VAL A 205 -19.60 -30.87 -5.80
CA VAL A 205 -20.97 -31.35 -5.63
C VAL A 205 -20.93 -32.87 -5.58
N THR A 206 -21.43 -33.45 -4.51
CA THR A 206 -21.58 -34.91 -4.34
C THR A 206 -23.05 -35.24 -4.29
N LEU A 207 -23.51 -36.09 -5.23
CA LEU A 207 -24.87 -36.59 -5.25
C LEU A 207 -25.02 -37.82 -4.34
N SER A 208 -26.16 -37.92 -3.66
CA SER A 208 -26.53 -39.14 -2.95
C SER A 208 -26.78 -40.30 -3.93
N GLU A 209 -26.69 -41.56 -3.45
CA GLU A 209 -26.91 -42.77 -4.29
C GLU A 209 -28.30 -42.79 -4.92
N ASP A 210 -29.32 -42.23 -4.29
CA ASP A 210 -30.68 -42.15 -4.80
C ASP A 210 -30.97 -40.88 -5.64
N GLU A 211 -29.94 -40.06 -5.89
CA GLU A 211 -29.97 -38.80 -6.68
C GLU A 211 -31.02 -37.76 -6.21
N LYS A 212 -31.47 -37.87 -4.94
CA LYS A 212 -32.49 -36.95 -4.40
C LYS A 212 -31.92 -35.83 -3.55
N SER A 213 -30.68 -35.92 -3.17
CA SER A 213 -29.97 -34.91 -2.38
C SER A 213 -28.56 -34.71 -2.90
N LEU A 214 -28.00 -33.56 -2.59
CA LEU A 214 -26.62 -33.24 -2.89
C LEU A 214 -25.94 -32.58 -1.70
N ASP A 215 -24.65 -32.86 -1.55
CA ASP A 215 -23.75 -32.11 -0.68
C ASP A 215 -22.94 -31.16 -1.55
N LEU A 216 -22.85 -29.91 -1.10
CA LEU A 216 -22.07 -28.86 -1.76
C LEU A 216 -20.98 -28.38 -0.82
N GLU A 217 -19.72 -28.62 -1.21
CA GLU A 217 -18.55 -28.06 -0.54
C GLU A 217 -17.96 -26.96 -1.41
N GLY A 218 -17.49 -25.86 -0.80
CA GLY A 218 -16.91 -24.74 -1.54
C GLY A 218 -15.71 -24.15 -0.86
N TRP A 219 -14.74 -23.69 -1.65
CA TRP A 219 -13.55 -22.97 -1.21
C TRP A 219 -13.48 -21.62 -1.90
N VAL A 220 -13.10 -20.61 -1.13
CA VAL A 220 -12.80 -19.30 -1.66
C VAL A 220 -11.29 -19.05 -1.59
N THR A 221 -10.70 -18.73 -2.73
CA THR A 221 -9.31 -18.27 -2.81
C THR A 221 -9.33 -16.77 -3.04
N LEU A 222 -8.72 -16.02 -2.12
CA LEU A 222 -8.50 -14.58 -2.23
C LEU A 222 -7.04 -14.31 -2.54
N THR A 223 -6.78 -13.50 -3.54
CA THR A 223 -5.43 -13.02 -3.91
C THR A 223 -5.34 -11.53 -3.62
N ASN A 224 -4.31 -11.12 -2.88
CA ASN A 224 -4.05 -9.71 -2.58
C ASN A 224 -2.64 -9.32 -3.05
N GLU A 225 -2.59 -8.57 -4.14
CA GLU A 225 -1.40 -7.97 -4.75
C GLU A 225 -1.51 -6.43 -4.79
N SER A 226 -2.41 -5.85 -3.98
CA SER A 226 -2.65 -4.41 -3.94
C SER A 226 -1.50 -3.58 -3.35
N GLY A 227 -0.54 -4.25 -2.72
CA GLY A 227 0.58 -3.60 -2.02
C GLY A 227 0.25 -3.16 -0.59
N ALA A 228 -0.98 -3.39 -0.11
CA ALA A 228 -1.39 -3.10 1.27
C ALA A 228 -1.87 -4.35 2.01
N SER A 229 -1.77 -4.32 3.35
CA SER A 229 -2.28 -5.38 4.22
C SER A 229 -3.57 -4.92 4.91
N TYR A 230 -4.56 -5.81 4.97
CA TYR A 230 -5.87 -5.54 5.56
C TYR A 230 -6.13 -6.51 6.73
N ASN A 231 -5.46 -6.25 7.84
CA ASN A 231 -5.53 -7.11 9.02
C ASN A 231 -6.91 -7.00 9.69
N HIS A 232 -7.54 -8.15 9.99
CA HIS A 232 -8.86 -8.21 10.61
C HIS A 232 -9.98 -7.48 9.82
N ALA A 233 -9.83 -7.36 8.51
CA ALA A 233 -10.83 -6.72 7.69
C ALA A 233 -12.17 -7.47 7.72
N ALA A 234 -13.26 -6.72 7.75
CA ALA A 234 -14.57 -7.25 7.37
C ALA A 234 -14.56 -7.48 5.85
N LEU A 235 -14.60 -8.76 5.43
CA LEU A 235 -14.51 -9.14 4.02
C LEU A 235 -15.90 -9.37 3.45
N LYS A 236 -16.16 -8.75 2.30
CA LYS A 236 -17.32 -9.01 1.45
C LYS A 236 -16.85 -9.41 0.06
N LEU A 237 -17.41 -10.51 -0.46
CA LEU A 237 -17.13 -11.00 -1.80
C LEU A 237 -18.35 -10.74 -2.70
N VAL A 238 -18.09 -10.16 -3.87
CA VAL A 238 -19.13 -9.82 -4.83
C VAL A 238 -18.80 -10.48 -6.17
N ALA A 239 -19.68 -11.35 -6.64
CA ALA A 239 -19.66 -11.92 -7.97
C ALA A 239 -20.76 -11.33 -8.83
N GLY A 240 -20.50 -11.17 -10.11
CA GLY A 240 -21.42 -10.65 -11.10
C GLY A 240 -20.99 -9.29 -11.65
N GLU A 241 -21.64 -8.90 -12.75
CA GLU A 241 -21.52 -7.58 -13.39
C GLU A 241 -22.31 -6.51 -12.63
#